data_e7054dc92bda049fbf8272fbd96c41b7
#
_entry.id   e7054dc92bda049fbf8272fbd96c41b7
#
_cell.length_a   1.000
_cell.length_b   1.000
_cell.length_c   1.000
_cell.angle_alpha   90.00
_cell.angle_beta   90.00
_cell.angle_gamma   90.00
#
_symmetry.space_group_name_H-M   'P 1'
#
loop_
_entity.id
_entity.type
_entity.pdbx_description
1 polymer ?
#
loop_
_entity_poly.entity_id
_entity_poly.type
_entity_poly.pdbx_seq_one_letter_code
_entity_poly.pdbx_strand_id
1 'polypeptide(L)'
;MKVCALILTAGVVLAQHSFTPADLEDGGRLYNNTCATCHGANGDRISGVDLMHGKFRRVRIDEGDDGVVAIIQKGIPGTAMPPNALTDFQAGTIVAYLRSVAAESGSVSGTGDADRGRSIFEGKGACQTCHSVRNTGSFVGPDLTDIGALRRAVQLERSLLNPDAEILAQNRTYRVVTREGATIIGKLLNRDTFTIQLMDAQGLRSFQKANLRESGFVEKSPMPSYKDKLSTQELADLVSYLVSLKGIQP
;
A
#
# COMPACT_ATOMS: atom_id res chain seq x y z
N MET A 1 42.89 52.27 -19.47
CA MET A 1 42.36 51.44 -18.39
C MET A 1 40.94 51.07 -18.76
N LYS A 2 40.71 49.79 -19.11
CA LYS A 2 39.37 49.25 -19.43
C LYS A 2 38.88 48.49 -18.17
N VAL A 3 37.83 49.00 -17.52
CA VAL A 3 37.19 48.36 -16.40
C VAL A 3 36.23 47.33 -16.95
N CYS A 4 36.49 46.04 -16.67
CA CYS A 4 35.64 44.95 -17.05
C CYS A 4 34.63 44.72 -15.88
N ALA A 5 33.38 45.06 -16.11
CA ALA A 5 32.30 44.82 -15.15
C ALA A 5 31.89 43.33 -15.20
N LEU A 6 32.16 42.60 -14.13
CA LEU A 6 31.65 41.25 -13.93
C LEU A 6 30.17 41.33 -13.55
N ILE A 7 29.29 40.87 -14.43
CA ILE A 7 27.86 40.67 -14.12
C ILE A 7 27.74 39.30 -13.46
N LEU A 8 27.51 39.28 -12.14
CA LEU A 8 27.08 38.08 -11.40
C LEU A 8 25.61 37.82 -11.71
N THR A 9 25.32 36.82 -12.52
CA THR A 9 23.96 36.29 -12.66
C THR A 9 23.66 35.37 -11.47
N ALA A 10 22.85 35.83 -10.54
CA ALA A 10 22.28 34.98 -9.49
C ALA A 10 21.29 33.99 -10.13
N GLY A 11 21.73 32.76 -10.33
CA GLY A 11 20.83 31.67 -10.72
C GLY A 11 19.85 31.36 -9.58
N VAL A 12 18.56 31.56 -9.83
CA VAL A 12 17.50 31.08 -8.93
C VAL A 12 17.51 29.57 -8.99
N VAL A 13 18.06 28.92 -7.96
CA VAL A 13 17.91 27.48 -7.76
C VAL A 13 16.48 27.25 -7.32
N LEU A 14 15.62 26.83 -8.24
CA LEU A 14 14.30 26.30 -7.90
C LEU A 14 14.55 25.02 -7.06
N ALA A 15 14.26 25.09 -5.78
CA ALA A 15 14.29 23.93 -4.90
C ALA A 15 13.22 22.95 -5.41
N GLN A 16 13.64 21.87 -6.04
CA GLN A 16 12.76 20.75 -6.33
C GLN A 16 12.39 20.13 -4.98
N HIS A 17 11.14 20.22 -4.59
CA HIS A 17 10.63 19.56 -3.40
C HIS A 17 10.75 18.04 -3.59
N SER A 18 11.71 17.43 -2.92
CA SER A 18 11.76 15.96 -2.80
C SER A 18 10.78 15.54 -1.71
N PHE A 19 9.74 14.79 -2.09
CA PHE A 19 8.78 14.23 -1.16
C PHE A 19 9.42 13.13 -0.32
N THR A 20 9.18 13.17 0.98
CA THR A 20 9.64 12.15 1.94
C THR A 20 8.71 10.92 1.93
N PRO A 21 9.10 9.76 2.48
CA PRO A 21 8.19 8.63 2.66
C PRO A 21 6.91 8.98 3.42
N ALA A 22 6.98 9.87 4.42
CA ALA A 22 5.81 10.34 5.15
C ALA A 22 4.86 11.16 4.25
N ASP A 23 5.41 11.99 3.34
CA ASP A 23 4.61 12.75 2.38
C ASP A 23 3.91 11.81 1.38
N LEU A 24 4.53 10.70 0.99
CA LEU A 24 3.90 9.68 0.13
C LEU A 24 2.76 8.96 0.85
N GLU A 25 2.89 8.66 2.15
CA GLU A 25 1.80 8.11 2.96
C GLU A 25 0.63 9.10 3.07
N ASP A 26 0.93 10.37 3.29
CA ASP A 26 -0.08 11.44 3.33
C ASP A 26 -0.79 11.58 1.98
N GLY A 27 -0.05 11.53 0.89
CA GLY A 27 -0.58 11.52 -0.47
C GLY A 27 -1.53 10.34 -0.71
N GLY A 28 -1.16 9.14 -0.25
CA GLY A 28 -2.00 7.95 -0.30
C GLY A 28 -3.29 8.10 0.51
N ARG A 29 -3.21 8.67 1.72
CA ARG A 29 -4.40 8.95 2.55
C ARG A 29 -5.33 9.97 1.90
N LEU A 30 -4.76 11.06 1.36
CA LEU A 30 -5.53 12.08 0.65
C LEU A 30 -6.20 11.50 -0.60
N TYR A 31 -5.48 10.68 -1.39
CA TYR A 31 -6.04 10.00 -2.55
C TYR A 31 -7.24 9.13 -2.16
N ASN A 32 -7.10 8.28 -1.14
CA ASN A 32 -8.16 7.38 -0.70
C ASN A 32 -9.40 8.15 -0.20
N ASN A 33 -9.20 9.26 0.50
CA ASN A 33 -10.30 10.04 1.07
C ASN A 33 -11.00 10.94 0.05
N THR A 34 -10.28 11.43 -0.96
CA THR A 34 -10.78 12.47 -1.87
C THR A 34 -11.05 11.94 -3.29
N CYS A 35 -10.15 11.09 -3.80
CA CYS A 35 -10.15 10.69 -5.22
C CYS A 35 -10.76 9.31 -5.46
N ALA A 36 -10.57 8.37 -4.52
CA ALA A 36 -10.93 6.97 -4.69
C ALA A 36 -12.46 6.75 -4.86
N THR A 37 -13.30 7.64 -4.34
CA THR A 37 -14.76 7.56 -4.51
C THR A 37 -15.15 7.52 -5.99
N CYS A 38 -14.50 8.32 -6.83
CA CYS A 38 -14.75 8.38 -8.27
C CYS A 38 -13.76 7.54 -9.06
N HIS A 39 -12.45 7.63 -8.74
CA HIS A 39 -11.39 6.96 -9.49
C HIS A 39 -11.18 5.50 -9.10
N GLY A 40 -11.77 5.05 -7.99
CA GLY A 40 -11.51 3.75 -7.39
C GLY A 40 -10.24 3.76 -6.55
N ALA A 41 -10.16 2.88 -5.56
CA ALA A 41 -8.95 2.69 -4.77
C ALA A 41 -7.72 2.41 -5.65
N ASN A 42 -7.98 1.95 -6.82
CA ASN A 42 -7.01 1.58 -7.84
C ASN A 42 -6.78 2.66 -8.94
N GLY A 43 -7.47 3.78 -8.99
CA GLY A 43 -7.34 4.83 -10.01
C GLY A 43 -7.73 4.42 -11.44
N ASP A 44 -8.41 3.28 -11.64
CA ASP A 44 -8.75 2.67 -12.94
C ASP A 44 -10.25 2.55 -13.21
N ARG A 45 -11.09 3.04 -12.29
CA ARG A 45 -12.56 2.96 -12.44
C ARG A 45 -13.08 3.76 -13.63
N ILE A 46 -12.37 4.81 -14.04
CA ILE A 46 -12.78 5.63 -15.19
C ILE A 46 -12.13 5.10 -16.45
N SER A 47 -12.95 4.74 -17.46
CA SER A 47 -12.47 4.17 -18.71
C SER A 47 -11.38 5.06 -19.37
N GLY A 48 -10.26 4.44 -19.71
CA GLY A 48 -9.10 5.09 -20.33
C GLY A 48 -8.24 5.92 -19.37
N VAL A 49 -8.50 5.85 -18.04
CA VAL A 49 -7.68 6.46 -16.99
C VAL A 49 -7.15 5.35 -16.09
N ASP A 50 -5.85 5.40 -15.82
CA ASP A 50 -5.20 4.52 -14.87
C ASP A 50 -4.14 5.32 -14.13
N LEU A 51 -4.58 5.99 -13.07
CA LEU A 51 -3.78 6.98 -12.36
C LEU A 51 -2.50 6.38 -11.75
N MET A 52 -2.59 5.15 -11.28
CA MET A 52 -1.46 4.50 -10.64
C MET A 52 -0.46 3.88 -11.64
N HIS A 53 -0.82 3.72 -12.90
CA HIS A 53 0.13 3.39 -13.96
C HIS A 53 0.51 4.61 -14.80
N GLY A 54 0.22 5.82 -14.31
CA GLY A 54 0.59 7.06 -14.97
C GLY A 54 -0.21 7.36 -16.25
N LYS A 55 -1.34 6.68 -16.46
CA LYS A 55 -2.21 6.93 -17.62
C LYS A 55 -3.20 8.05 -17.32
N PHE A 56 -2.76 9.27 -17.53
CA PHE A 56 -3.57 10.48 -17.38
C PHE A 56 -4.15 10.88 -18.75
N ARG A 57 -5.47 10.83 -18.88
CA ARG A 57 -6.13 11.02 -20.18
C ARG A 57 -6.00 12.44 -20.76
N ARG A 58 -5.77 13.46 -19.95
CA ARG A 58 -5.80 14.87 -20.34
C ARG A 58 -4.57 15.68 -19.92
N VAL A 59 -3.56 15.05 -19.38
CA VAL A 59 -2.27 15.70 -19.09
C VAL A 59 -1.44 15.67 -20.35
N ARG A 60 -0.98 16.82 -20.81
CA ARG A 60 0.01 16.91 -21.88
C ARG A 60 1.35 16.42 -21.36
N ILE A 61 2.12 15.75 -22.21
CA ILE A 61 3.41 15.17 -21.84
C ILE A 61 4.40 16.27 -21.36
N ASP A 62 4.26 17.48 -21.88
CA ASP A 62 5.07 18.65 -21.58
C ASP A 62 4.67 19.36 -20.24
N GLU A 63 3.52 19.06 -19.67
CA GLU A 63 3.05 19.67 -18.43
C GLU A 63 3.54 18.93 -17.17
N GLY A 64 3.99 17.69 -17.34
CA GLY A 64 4.55 16.90 -16.22
C GLY A 64 3.62 16.78 -15.02
N ASP A 65 4.22 16.74 -13.83
CA ASP A 65 3.48 16.62 -12.57
C ASP A 65 2.71 17.90 -12.20
N ASP A 66 3.19 19.08 -12.61
CA ASP A 66 2.50 20.36 -12.40
C ASP A 66 1.15 20.39 -13.14
N GLY A 67 1.08 19.80 -14.33
CA GLY A 67 -0.17 19.63 -15.06
C GLY A 67 -1.19 18.74 -14.31
N VAL A 68 -0.72 17.67 -13.66
CA VAL A 68 -1.58 16.82 -12.83
C VAL A 68 -2.05 17.57 -11.59
N VAL A 69 -1.17 18.30 -10.91
CA VAL A 69 -1.51 19.16 -9.76
C VAL A 69 -2.57 20.18 -10.15
N ALA A 70 -2.39 20.85 -11.27
CA ALA A 70 -3.36 21.85 -11.77
C ALA A 70 -4.74 21.21 -12.05
N ILE A 71 -4.79 20.01 -12.61
CA ILE A 71 -6.03 19.26 -12.85
C ILE A 71 -6.70 18.88 -11.53
N ILE A 72 -5.95 18.42 -10.54
CA ILE A 72 -6.49 18.09 -9.22
C ILE A 72 -7.16 19.30 -8.60
N GLN A 73 -6.52 20.47 -8.65
CA GLN A 73 -7.02 21.69 -8.02
C GLN A 73 -8.17 22.33 -8.78
N LYS A 74 -8.07 22.41 -10.12
CA LYS A 74 -9.04 23.14 -10.96
C LYS A 74 -10.18 22.27 -11.46
N GLY A 75 -10.05 20.96 -11.33
CA GLY A 75 -10.95 20.01 -11.98
C GLY A 75 -10.81 20.03 -13.51
N ILE A 76 -11.75 19.37 -14.18
CA ILE A 76 -11.80 19.32 -15.65
C ILE A 76 -13.14 19.88 -16.09
N PRO A 77 -13.20 21.10 -16.66
CA PRO A 77 -14.44 21.72 -17.11
C PRO A 77 -15.24 20.82 -18.06
N GLY A 78 -16.54 20.74 -17.86
CA GLY A 78 -17.45 19.93 -18.67
C GLY A 78 -17.37 18.42 -18.37
N THR A 79 -16.75 18.02 -17.28
CA THR A 79 -16.70 16.62 -16.81
C THR A 79 -17.16 16.50 -15.36
N ALA A 80 -17.28 15.24 -14.86
CA ALA A 80 -17.62 14.96 -13.48
C ALA A 80 -16.45 15.19 -12.50
N MET A 81 -15.25 15.57 -12.96
CA MET A 81 -14.12 15.85 -12.07
C MET A 81 -14.20 17.30 -11.56
N PRO A 82 -14.57 17.50 -10.27
CA PRO A 82 -14.71 18.84 -9.71
C PRO A 82 -13.33 19.41 -9.33
N PRO A 83 -13.25 20.75 -9.10
CA PRO A 83 -12.11 21.35 -8.44
C PRO A 83 -12.01 20.86 -6.98
N ASN A 84 -10.78 20.70 -6.49
CA ASN A 84 -10.50 20.29 -5.12
C ASN A 84 -9.74 21.42 -4.39
N ALA A 85 -10.21 21.78 -3.21
CA ALA A 85 -9.59 22.82 -2.37
C ALA A 85 -8.35 22.27 -1.64
N LEU A 86 -7.36 21.79 -2.40
CA LEU A 86 -6.08 21.30 -1.88
C LEU A 86 -4.99 22.35 -2.13
N THR A 87 -4.05 22.46 -1.19
CA THR A 87 -2.84 23.27 -1.40
C THR A 87 -1.94 22.62 -2.46
N ASP A 88 -0.99 23.40 -3.03
CA ASP A 88 -0.01 22.87 -3.98
C ASP A 88 0.76 21.70 -3.39
N PHE A 89 1.15 21.78 -2.12
CA PHE A 89 1.82 20.70 -1.42
C PHE A 89 0.95 19.44 -1.30
N GLN A 90 -0.31 19.57 -0.89
CA GLN A 90 -1.22 18.43 -0.76
C GLN A 90 -1.51 17.77 -2.10
N ALA A 91 -1.76 18.55 -3.16
CA ALA A 91 -1.94 18.00 -4.50
C ALA A 91 -0.64 17.34 -5.00
N GLY A 92 0.51 17.97 -4.72
CA GLY A 92 1.83 17.44 -5.03
C GLY A 92 2.10 16.10 -4.32
N THR A 93 1.74 15.93 -3.04
CA THR A 93 1.90 14.63 -2.34
C THR A 93 1.04 13.54 -2.96
N ILE A 94 -0.17 13.84 -3.43
CA ILE A 94 -1.00 12.89 -4.18
C ILE A 94 -0.30 12.47 -5.48
N VAL A 95 0.25 13.41 -6.25
CA VAL A 95 0.96 13.12 -7.49
C VAL A 95 2.21 12.28 -7.22
N ALA A 96 3.00 12.64 -6.21
CA ALA A 96 4.16 11.89 -5.79
C ALA A 96 3.81 10.45 -5.37
N TYR A 97 2.72 10.26 -4.63
CA TYR A 97 2.20 8.93 -4.30
C TYR A 97 1.82 8.14 -5.57
N LEU A 98 1.06 8.73 -6.49
CA LEU A 98 0.71 8.06 -7.75
C LEU A 98 1.93 7.68 -8.58
N ARG A 99 2.97 8.54 -8.61
CA ARG A 99 4.24 8.25 -9.30
C ARG A 99 5.04 7.15 -8.61
N SER A 100 5.10 7.14 -7.28
CA SER A 100 5.79 6.07 -6.54
C SER A 100 5.14 4.71 -6.83
N VAL A 101 3.80 4.65 -6.83
CA VAL A 101 3.06 3.44 -7.19
C VAL A 101 3.32 3.02 -8.64
N ALA A 102 3.36 3.98 -9.58
CA ALA A 102 3.66 3.70 -10.99
C ALA A 102 5.08 3.17 -11.18
N ALA A 103 6.06 3.74 -10.49
CA ALA A 103 7.46 3.30 -10.56
C ALA A 103 7.65 1.88 -10.01
N GLU A 104 6.94 1.54 -8.94
CA GLU A 104 6.96 0.19 -8.36
C GLU A 104 6.22 -0.84 -9.24
N SER A 105 5.29 -0.39 -10.09
CA SER A 105 4.51 -1.27 -10.99
C SER A 105 5.31 -1.80 -12.19
N GLY A 106 6.48 -1.26 -12.44
CA GLY A 106 7.29 -1.60 -13.61
C GLY A 106 7.91 -3.01 -13.57
N SER A 107 7.79 -3.74 -12.46
CA SER A 107 8.41 -5.06 -12.29
C SER A 107 7.49 -6.24 -12.63
N VAL A 108 6.16 -6.08 -12.56
CA VAL A 108 5.21 -7.16 -12.94
C VAL A 108 4.36 -6.77 -14.14
N SER A 109 5.00 -6.57 -15.28
CA SER A 109 4.34 -6.35 -16.58
C SER A 109 4.05 -7.67 -17.32
N GLY A 110 4.03 -8.81 -16.63
CA GLY A 110 3.73 -10.12 -17.20
C GLY A 110 2.39 -10.64 -16.72
N THR A 111 1.61 -11.22 -17.62
CA THR A 111 0.48 -12.05 -17.27
C THR A 111 1.00 -13.30 -16.54
N GLY A 112 0.94 -13.31 -15.20
CA GLY A 112 1.23 -14.50 -14.41
C GLY A 112 0.11 -15.53 -14.57
N ASP A 113 0.43 -16.77 -14.24
CA ASP A 113 -0.51 -17.89 -14.23
C ASP A 113 -1.09 -18.05 -12.83
N ALA A 114 -2.41 -17.90 -12.69
CA ALA A 114 -3.07 -17.94 -11.39
C ALA A 114 -3.03 -19.35 -10.75
N ASP A 115 -3.03 -20.42 -11.53
CA ASP A 115 -2.97 -21.80 -11.00
C ASP A 115 -1.57 -22.11 -10.45
N ARG A 116 -0.51 -21.68 -11.16
CA ARG A 116 0.86 -21.73 -10.61
C ARG A 116 0.98 -20.85 -9.36
N GLY A 117 0.39 -19.65 -9.40
CA GLY A 117 0.35 -18.74 -8.25
C GLY A 117 -0.34 -19.37 -7.03
N ARG A 118 -1.43 -20.09 -7.24
CA ARG A 118 -2.09 -20.87 -6.18
C ARG A 118 -1.15 -21.92 -5.60
N SER A 119 -0.45 -22.66 -6.44
CA SER A 119 0.52 -23.68 -6.01
C SER A 119 1.66 -23.06 -5.18
N ILE A 120 2.11 -21.85 -5.54
CA ILE A 120 3.09 -21.09 -4.75
C ILE A 120 2.51 -20.66 -3.41
N PHE A 121 1.27 -20.15 -3.39
CA PHE A 121 0.57 -19.72 -2.19
C PHE A 121 0.41 -20.84 -1.16
N GLU A 122 0.01 -22.03 -1.62
CA GLU A 122 -0.23 -23.20 -0.79
C GLU A 122 1.07 -23.95 -0.41
N GLY A 123 2.11 -23.85 -1.24
CA GLY A 123 3.38 -24.57 -1.10
C GLY A 123 4.56 -23.66 -0.71
N LYS A 124 5.44 -23.37 -1.69
CA LYS A 124 6.72 -22.64 -1.49
C LYS A 124 6.58 -21.32 -0.75
N GLY A 125 5.49 -20.57 -1.00
CA GLY A 125 5.23 -19.29 -0.35
C GLY A 125 4.80 -19.41 1.11
N ALA A 126 4.32 -20.60 1.54
CA ALA A 126 3.81 -20.86 2.89
C ALA A 126 2.79 -19.82 3.38
N CYS A 127 2.01 -19.22 2.46
CA CYS A 127 1.13 -18.09 2.77
C CYS A 127 -0.01 -18.51 3.70
N GLN A 128 -0.51 -19.75 3.58
CA GLN A 128 -1.57 -20.30 4.41
C GLN A 128 -1.18 -20.48 5.88
N THR A 129 0.10 -20.41 6.23
CA THR A 129 0.54 -20.44 7.64
C THR A 129 0.05 -19.20 8.42
N CYS A 130 -0.24 -18.11 7.71
CA CYS A 130 -0.71 -16.86 8.29
C CYS A 130 -2.07 -16.42 7.72
N HIS A 131 -2.33 -16.66 6.44
CA HIS A 131 -3.52 -16.17 5.73
C HIS A 131 -4.54 -17.28 5.48
N SER A 132 -5.82 -16.90 5.48
CA SER A 132 -6.92 -17.73 5.02
C SER A 132 -7.43 -17.27 3.65
N VAL A 133 -7.91 -18.24 2.86
CA VAL A 133 -8.68 -18.03 1.64
C VAL A 133 -9.88 -18.98 1.70
N ARG A 134 -11.10 -18.44 1.64
CA ARG A 134 -12.35 -19.21 1.71
C ARG A 134 -12.37 -20.17 2.91
N ASN A 135 -12.00 -19.67 4.07
CA ASN A 135 -11.90 -20.40 5.34
C ASN A 135 -10.84 -21.53 5.39
N THR A 136 -9.96 -21.62 4.40
CA THR A 136 -8.82 -22.55 4.40
C THR A 136 -7.54 -21.80 4.71
N GLY A 137 -6.79 -22.24 5.71
CA GLY A 137 -5.54 -21.61 6.17
C GLY A 137 -5.68 -21.04 7.58
N SER A 138 -4.80 -20.09 7.93
CA SER A 138 -4.71 -19.49 9.26
C SER A 138 -5.40 -18.11 9.29
N PHE A 139 -5.90 -17.73 10.47
CA PHE A 139 -6.55 -16.44 10.73
C PHE A 139 -5.63 -15.45 11.48
N VAL A 140 -4.34 -15.74 11.60
CA VAL A 140 -3.36 -14.84 12.23
C VAL A 140 -3.15 -13.59 11.38
N GLY A 141 -3.03 -13.78 10.07
CA GLY A 141 -3.00 -12.70 9.08
C GLY A 141 -4.40 -12.32 8.58
N PRO A 142 -4.50 -11.32 7.71
CA PRO A 142 -5.74 -10.98 7.04
C PRO A 142 -6.28 -12.14 6.19
N ASP A 143 -7.61 -12.28 6.15
CA ASP A 143 -8.27 -13.11 5.14
C ASP A 143 -8.08 -12.50 3.75
N LEU A 144 -7.76 -13.32 2.76
CA LEU A 144 -7.47 -12.92 1.41
C LEU A 144 -8.54 -13.33 0.39
N THR A 145 -9.69 -13.82 0.87
CA THR A 145 -10.76 -14.35 -0.01
C THR A 145 -11.22 -13.35 -1.07
N ASP A 146 -11.21 -12.06 -0.76
CA ASP A 146 -11.66 -10.97 -1.64
C ASP A 146 -10.55 -9.96 -1.97
N ILE A 147 -9.30 -10.30 -1.67
CA ILE A 147 -8.18 -9.37 -1.75
C ILE A 147 -8.00 -8.76 -3.15
N GLY A 148 -8.28 -9.52 -4.19
CA GLY A 148 -8.20 -9.05 -5.57
C GLY A 148 -9.36 -8.13 -5.98
N ALA A 149 -10.44 -8.04 -5.17
CA ALA A 149 -11.47 -7.00 -5.31
C ALA A 149 -11.09 -5.72 -4.57
N LEU A 150 -10.27 -5.84 -3.51
CA LEU A 150 -9.89 -4.75 -2.62
C LEU A 150 -8.56 -4.10 -3.00
N ARG A 151 -7.63 -4.88 -3.58
CA ARG A 151 -6.27 -4.43 -3.91
C ARG A 151 -5.86 -4.81 -5.31
N ARG A 152 -4.99 -4.00 -5.89
CA ARG A 152 -4.42 -4.21 -7.21
C ARG A 152 -3.20 -5.09 -7.19
N ALA A 153 -2.85 -5.55 -8.41
CA ALA A 153 -1.61 -6.27 -8.68
C ALA A 153 -0.39 -5.57 -8.06
N VAL A 154 -0.22 -4.27 -8.34
CA VAL A 154 0.94 -3.49 -7.86
C VAL A 154 0.99 -3.34 -6.35
N GLN A 155 -0.16 -3.15 -5.71
CA GLN A 155 -0.24 -3.05 -4.25
C GLN A 155 0.04 -4.40 -3.58
N LEU A 156 -0.43 -5.49 -4.20
CA LEU A 156 -0.17 -6.86 -3.75
C LEU A 156 1.31 -7.19 -3.90
N GLU A 157 1.90 -6.87 -5.05
CA GLU A 157 3.33 -7.02 -5.29
C GLU A 157 4.17 -6.24 -4.27
N ARG A 158 3.85 -4.97 -4.04
CA ARG A 158 4.52 -4.15 -3.02
C ARG A 158 4.44 -4.77 -1.64
N SER A 159 3.27 -5.29 -1.25
CA SER A 159 3.11 -5.96 0.05
C SER A 159 3.94 -7.24 0.16
N LEU A 160 4.16 -7.95 -0.95
CA LEU A 160 5.02 -9.14 -1.01
C LEU A 160 6.51 -8.77 -0.93
N LEU A 161 6.93 -7.71 -1.61
CA LEU A 161 8.33 -7.30 -1.70
C LEU A 161 8.78 -6.45 -0.50
N ASN A 162 7.90 -5.58 -0.01
CA ASN A 162 8.18 -4.67 1.09
C ASN A 162 6.98 -4.60 2.07
N PRO A 163 6.77 -5.63 2.89
CA PRO A 163 5.62 -5.72 3.78
C PRO A 163 5.58 -4.66 4.89
N ASP A 164 6.68 -3.99 5.15
CA ASP A 164 6.75 -2.86 6.11
C ASP A 164 6.36 -1.52 5.49
N ALA A 165 6.28 -1.42 4.15
CA ALA A 165 6.01 -0.15 3.47
C ALA A 165 4.63 0.43 3.78
N GLU A 166 3.64 -0.45 4.04
CA GLU A 166 2.29 -0.04 4.39
C GLU A 166 1.63 -1.10 5.28
N ILE A 167 1.52 -0.83 6.56
CA ILE A 167 0.80 -1.68 7.51
C ILE A 167 -0.51 -0.98 7.89
N LEU A 168 -1.63 -1.45 7.33
CA LEU A 168 -2.95 -0.93 7.67
C LEU A 168 -3.23 -1.11 9.17
N ALA A 169 -3.90 -0.14 9.79
CA ALA A 169 -4.14 -0.13 11.23
C ALA A 169 -4.80 -1.44 11.74
N GLN A 170 -5.76 -1.99 10.98
CA GLN A 170 -6.44 -3.25 11.30
C GLN A 170 -5.57 -4.50 11.13
N ASN A 171 -4.40 -4.38 10.48
CA ASN A 171 -3.46 -5.47 10.24
C ASN A 171 -2.24 -5.41 11.16
N ARG A 172 -2.15 -4.40 12.03
CA ARG A 172 -1.08 -4.30 13.02
C ARG A 172 -1.16 -5.47 13.98
N THR A 173 -0.03 -6.10 14.21
CA THR A 173 0.09 -7.12 15.25
C THR A 173 0.30 -6.48 16.61
N TYR A 174 -0.05 -7.23 17.64
CA TYR A 174 0.09 -6.84 19.03
C TYR A 174 0.97 -7.83 19.77
N ARG A 175 1.91 -7.31 20.56
CA ARG A 175 2.82 -8.10 21.38
C ARG A 175 2.41 -8.00 22.83
N VAL A 176 2.41 -9.13 23.53
CA VAL A 176 2.33 -9.20 24.98
C VAL A 176 3.55 -9.94 25.54
N VAL A 177 4.05 -9.52 26.68
CA VAL A 177 5.12 -10.19 27.43
C VAL A 177 4.56 -10.55 28.79
N THR A 178 4.51 -11.84 29.12
CA THR A 178 4.04 -12.29 30.42
C THR A 178 5.06 -12.02 31.51
N ARG A 179 4.65 -12.12 32.79
CA ARG A 179 5.57 -11.95 33.92
C ARG A 179 6.68 -13.00 33.95
N GLU A 180 6.42 -14.18 33.41
CA GLU A 180 7.36 -15.30 33.26
C GLU A 180 8.35 -15.07 32.11
N GLY A 181 8.14 -14.02 31.28
CA GLY A 181 9.03 -13.64 30.19
C GLY A 181 8.61 -14.23 28.82
N ALA A 182 7.52 -14.95 28.72
CA ALA A 182 7.02 -15.44 27.44
C ALA A 182 6.52 -14.27 26.58
N THR A 183 7.00 -14.21 25.33
CA THR A 183 6.57 -13.22 24.35
C THR A 183 5.59 -13.86 23.37
N ILE A 184 4.41 -13.27 23.25
CA ILE A 184 3.36 -13.69 22.32
C ILE A 184 3.05 -12.54 21.38
N ILE A 185 3.00 -12.81 20.09
CA ILE A 185 2.63 -11.85 19.04
C ILE A 185 1.46 -12.44 18.28
N GLY A 186 0.43 -11.63 18.06
CA GLY A 186 -0.76 -12.07 17.35
C GLY A 186 -1.60 -10.89 16.86
N LYS A 187 -2.68 -11.21 16.15
CA LYS A 187 -3.69 -10.24 15.75
C LYS A 187 -4.49 -9.82 16.99
N LEU A 188 -4.55 -8.52 17.25
CA LEU A 188 -5.38 -7.98 18.33
C LEU A 188 -6.86 -8.15 17.96
N LEU A 189 -7.61 -8.90 18.76
CA LEU A 189 -9.05 -9.07 18.60
C LEU A 189 -9.84 -8.13 19.53
N ASN A 190 -9.40 -8.05 20.80
CA ASN A 190 -10.02 -7.17 21.78
C ASN A 190 -9.00 -6.70 22.82
N ARG A 191 -9.22 -5.51 23.35
CA ARG A 191 -8.47 -4.92 24.45
C ARG A 191 -9.39 -4.06 25.29
N ASP A 192 -9.70 -4.51 26.47
CA ASP A 192 -10.47 -3.77 27.48
C ASP A 192 -9.58 -3.30 28.65
N THR A 193 -10.20 -2.87 29.76
CA THR A 193 -9.49 -2.41 30.95
C THR A 193 -8.65 -3.52 31.60
N PHE A 194 -9.09 -4.77 31.58
CA PHE A 194 -8.54 -5.89 32.32
C PHE A 194 -7.83 -6.92 31.46
N THR A 195 -8.27 -7.10 30.21
CA THR A 195 -7.81 -8.18 29.35
C THR A 195 -7.31 -7.72 28.00
N ILE A 196 -6.54 -8.59 27.35
CA ILE A 196 -6.11 -8.51 25.96
C ILE A 196 -6.39 -9.85 25.31
N GLN A 197 -7.07 -9.86 24.17
CA GLN A 197 -7.34 -11.05 23.38
C GLN A 197 -6.60 -11.00 22.06
N LEU A 198 -5.79 -12.01 21.80
CA LEU A 198 -5.01 -12.16 20.59
C LEU A 198 -5.38 -13.44 19.86
N MET A 199 -5.33 -13.40 18.53
CA MET A 199 -5.29 -14.58 17.67
C MET A 199 -3.84 -14.81 17.26
N ASP A 200 -3.28 -15.97 17.64
CA ASP A 200 -1.96 -16.41 17.19
C ASP A 200 -2.05 -17.78 16.47
N ALA A 201 -0.92 -18.41 16.16
CA ALA A 201 -0.88 -19.69 15.47
C ALA A 201 -1.50 -20.85 16.28
N GLN A 202 -1.63 -20.70 17.61
CA GLN A 202 -2.27 -21.65 18.52
C GLN A 202 -3.76 -21.39 18.71
N GLY A 203 -4.28 -20.27 18.16
CA GLY A 203 -5.68 -19.90 18.25
C GLY A 203 -5.94 -18.66 19.11
N LEU A 204 -7.17 -18.54 19.60
CA LEU A 204 -7.60 -17.42 20.47
C LEU A 204 -6.95 -17.56 21.85
N ARG A 205 -6.26 -16.51 22.27
CA ARG A 205 -5.66 -16.42 23.61
C ARG A 205 -6.12 -15.16 24.32
N SER A 206 -6.39 -15.30 25.61
CA SER A 206 -6.79 -14.20 26.50
C SER A 206 -5.78 -14.03 27.61
N PHE A 207 -5.35 -12.79 27.85
CA PHE A 207 -4.36 -12.42 28.84
C PHE A 207 -4.93 -11.40 29.82
N GLN A 208 -4.80 -11.66 31.12
CA GLN A 208 -5.05 -10.66 32.13
C GLN A 208 -3.91 -9.65 32.12
N LYS A 209 -4.20 -8.36 31.97
CA LYS A 209 -3.18 -7.29 31.96
C LYS A 209 -2.32 -7.28 33.21
N ALA A 210 -2.91 -7.63 34.36
CA ALA A 210 -2.17 -7.73 35.63
C ALA A 210 -1.04 -8.78 35.60
N ASN A 211 -1.10 -9.76 34.69
CA ASN A 211 -0.09 -10.80 34.52
C ASN A 211 0.91 -10.50 33.40
N LEU A 212 0.86 -9.31 32.82
CA LEU A 212 1.78 -8.87 31.79
C LEU A 212 2.84 -7.93 32.37
N ARG A 213 4.05 -8.02 31.82
CA ARG A 213 5.13 -7.06 32.04
C ARG A 213 5.04 -5.91 31.06
N GLU A 214 4.63 -6.22 29.81
CA GLU A 214 4.61 -5.30 28.69
C GLU A 214 3.55 -5.71 27.67
N SER A 215 2.96 -4.74 27.01
CA SER A 215 2.10 -4.98 25.86
C SER A 215 2.05 -3.75 24.94
N GLY A 216 1.99 -3.95 23.61
CA GLY A 216 1.95 -2.86 22.64
C GLY A 216 1.83 -3.35 21.20
N PHE A 217 1.54 -2.41 20.30
CA PHE A 217 1.58 -2.67 18.88
C PHE A 217 3.00 -2.91 18.40
N VAL A 218 3.16 -3.81 17.43
CA VAL A 218 4.41 -4.04 16.74
C VAL A 218 4.42 -3.16 15.49
N GLU A 219 5.51 -2.41 15.31
CA GLU A 219 5.64 -1.48 14.18
C GLU A 219 5.99 -2.17 12.86
N LYS A 220 6.62 -3.35 12.95
CA LYS A 220 7.01 -4.13 11.77
C LYS A 220 5.98 -5.20 11.44
N SER A 221 5.85 -5.47 10.15
CA SER A 221 5.02 -6.57 9.66
C SER A 221 5.62 -7.92 10.07
N PRO A 222 4.81 -8.87 10.56
CA PRO A 222 5.27 -10.26 10.72
C PRO A 222 5.39 -11.01 9.39
N MET A 223 4.82 -10.44 8.32
CA MET A 223 4.92 -11.00 6.97
C MET A 223 6.36 -10.88 6.46
N PRO A 224 7.00 -11.96 5.99
CA PRO A 224 8.34 -11.88 5.45
C PRO A 224 8.35 -11.22 4.07
N SER A 225 9.45 -10.57 3.71
CA SER A 225 9.69 -10.15 2.33
C SER A 225 9.94 -11.37 1.44
N TYR A 226 9.36 -11.34 0.24
CA TYR A 226 9.54 -12.36 -0.81
C TYR A 226 10.53 -11.94 -1.90
N LYS A 227 11.19 -10.79 -1.74
CA LYS A 227 12.12 -10.22 -2.71
C LYS A 227 13.19 -11.20 -3.17
N ASP A 228 13.75 -11.97 -2.23
CA ASP A 228 14.83 -12.93 -2.49
C ASP A 228 14.37 -14.39 -2.43
N LYS A 229 13.05 -14.63 -2.28
CA LYS A 229 12.45 -15.96 -2.13
C LYS A 229 11.75 -16.48 -3.38
N LEU A 230 11.24 -15.56 -4.19
CA LEU A 230 10.52 -15.84 -5.42
C LEU A 230 11.26 -15.22 -6.60
N SER A 231 11.29 -15.95 -7.72
CA SER A 231 11.70 -15.38 -8.99
C SER A 231 10.65 -14.37 -9.49
N THR A 232 11.03 -13.53 -10.46
CA THR A 232 10.09 -12.56 -11.08
C THR A 232 8.84 -13.24 -11.64
N GLN A 233 8.98 -14.42 -12.26
CA GLN A 233 7.84 -15.17 -12.80
C GLN A 233 6.97 -15.75 -11.68
N GLU A 234 7.55 -16.32 -10.64
CA GLU A 234 6.79 -16.82 -9.48
C GLU A 234 6.05 -15.70 -8.75
N LEU A 235 6.65 -14.51 -8.65
CA LEU A 235 6.00 -13.33 -8.09
C LEU A 235 4.80 -12.91 -8.95
N ALA A 236 4.97 -12.86 -10.29
CA ALA A 236 3.89 -12.55 -11.21
C ALA A 236 2.75 -13.57 -11.13
N ASP A 237 3.06 -14.85 -11.06
CA ASP A 237 2.09 -15.93 -10.90
C ASP A 237 1.31 -15.79 -9.58
N LEU A 238 2.02 -15.56 -8.46
CA LEU A 238 1.40 -15.35 -7.15
C LEU A 238 0.49 -14.12 -7.13
N VAL A 239 0.94 -12.99 -7.70
CA VAL A 239 0.12 -11.78 -7.82
C VAL A 239 -1.12 -12.04 -8.67
N SER A 240 -1.00 -12.78 -9.79
CA SER A 240 -2.16 -13.15 -10.62
C SER A 240 -3.18 -13.99 -9.85
N TYR A 241 -2.72 -14.94 -9.02
CA TYR A 241 -3.60 -15.69 -8.13
C TYR A 241 -4.31 -14.78 -7.14
N LEU A 242 -3.59 -13.90 -6.44
CA LEU A 242 -4.19 -13.00 -5.46
C LEU A 242 -5.20 -12.04 -6.11
N VAL A 243 -4.92 -11.53 -7.31
CA VAL A 243 -5.85 -10.70 -8.08
C VAL A 243 -7.12 -11.48 -8.49
N SER A 244 -7.03 -12.80 -8.69
CA SER A 244 -8.18 -13.64 -9.01
C SER A 244 -9.14 -13.86 -7.84
N LEU A 245 -8.71 -13.60 -6.61
CA LEU A 245 -9.51 -13.76 -5.40
C LEU A 245 -10.51 -12.58 -5.24
N LYS A 246 -11.71 -12.74 -5.78
CA LYS A 246 -12.77 -11.71 -5.88
C LYS A 246 -13.94 -11.96 -4.91
N GLY A 247 -13.72 -12.71 -3.84
CA GLY A 247 -14.76 -13.12 -2.92
C GLY A 247 -15.43 -14.45 -3.32
N ILE A 248 -16.47 -14.80 -2.58
CA ILE A 248 -17.33 -15.93 -2.93
C ILE A 248 -18.30 -15.43 -3.99
N GLN A 249 -18.15 -15.89 -5.21
CA GLN A 249 -19.14 -15.64 -6.26
C GLN A 249 -20.38 -16.52 -5.96
N PRO A 250 -21.59 -15.95 -6.04
CA PRO A 250 -22.82 -16.71 -5.83
C PRO A 250 -23.04 -17.79 -6.89
#